data_91f3331449912cb28df549821ec110a8
#
_entry.id   91f3331449912cb28df549821ec110a8
#
_cell.length_a   1.000
_cell.length_b   1.000
_cell.length_c   1.000
_cell.angle_alpha   90.00
_cell.angle_beta   90.00
_cell.angle_gamma   90.00
#
_symmetry.space_group_name_H-M   'P 1'
#
loop_
_entity.id
_entity.type
_entity.pdbx_description
1 polymer ?
#
loop_
_entity_poly.entity_id
_entity_poly.type
_entity_poly.pdbx_seq_one_letter_code
_entity_poly.pdbx_strand_id
1 'polypeptide(L)'
;MAAIDVGGTRIKSALVTREGVEVVALTRPTPERLDVDGALVDAAVDTVGALRDAATRDGHEVAVAAVGLVVPGIVDDGRGLARWSANLGWRDLPVAEPLERVLALPVAFGHDVRAGLVAEARFGAARLASNAVFVAIGTGVAGALLLDGRVISADGWSGELGHLVVEPGGPRCGCGGRGCLEAVASAAAVESAYAASTGTRRDAAAVAELVAGGDLPATSVWQGAVDALARAVVATVTLTGVERVVVGGGLSRSGEVLLRPLRSAVESALTFQRRPTIVQAALGDRAGCLGASCLAWDRT
;
A
#
# COMPACT_ATOMS: atom_id res chain seq x y z
N MET A 1 5.97 -20.23 -0.09
CA MET A 1 4.59 -19.76 -0.11
C MET A 1 4.24 -19.19 -1.46
N ALA A 2 3.01 -19.37 -1.94
CA ALA A 2 2.52 -18.56 -3.05
C ALA A 2 1.97 -17.24 -2.48
N ALA A 3 2.47 -16.14 -2.99
CA ALA A 3 2.09 -14.78 -2.57
C ALA A 3 1.41 -14.07 -3.74
N ILE A 4 0.25 -13.47 -3.51
CA ILE A 4 -0.56 -12.81 -4.53
C ILE A 4 -0.97 -11.43 -4.02
N ASP A 5 -0.63 -10.40 -4.76
CA ASP A 5 -0.99 -9.00 -4.52
C ASP A 5 -1.88 -8.52 -5.68
N VAL A 6 -3.17 -8.36 -5.40
CA VAL A 6 -4.18 -7.96 -6.40
C VAL A 6 -4.34 -6.45 -6.36
N GLY A 7 -3.75 -5.77 -7.31
CA GLY A 7 -3.99 -4.34 -7.51
C GLY A 7 -5.12 -4.07 -8.50
N GLY A 8 -5.53 -2.81 -8.63
CA GLY A 8 -6.61 -2.42 -9.55
C GLY A 8 -6.32 -2.66 -11.04
N THR A 9 -5.05 -2.75 -11.45
CA THR A 9 -4.66 -2.92 -12.86
C THR A 9 -3.80 -4.15 -13.10
N ARG A 10 -3.11 -4.64 -12.09
CA ARG A 10 -2.18 -5.77 -12.18
C ARG A 10 -2.26 -6.64 -10.94
N ILE A 11 -2.19 -7.95 -11.14
CA ILE A 11 -1.93 -8.93 -10.12
C ILE A 11 -0.44 -9.23 -10.16
N LYS A 12 0.26 -8.95 -9.05
CA LYS A 12 1.64 -9.35 -8.82
C LYS A 12 1.64 -10.62 -7.98
N SER A 13 2.50 -11.55 -8.31
CA SER A 13 2.57 -12.81 -7.57
C SER A 13 3.97 -13.37 -7.57
N ALA A 14 4.32 -14.13 -6.53
CA ALA A 14 5.61 -14.76 -6.40
C ALA A 14 5.55 -16.07 -5.59
N LEU A 15 6.45 -16.98 -5.85
CA LEU A 15 6.82 -18.04 -4.92
C LEU A 15 7.94 -17.53 -4.04
N VAL A 16 7.70 -17.47 -2.73
CA VAL A 16 8.61 -16.81 -1.78
C VAL A 16 9.02 -17.78 -0.69
N THR A 17 10.32 -17.83 -0.38
CA THR A 17 10.87 -18.59 0.74
C THR A 17 10.61 -17.86 2.07
N ARG A 18 10.90 -18.53 3.20
CA ARG A 18 10.75 -17.95 4.53
C ARG A 18 11.67 -16.75 4.76
N GLU A 19 12.81 -16.73 4.09
CA GLU A 19 13.81 -15.65 4.14
C GLU A 19 13.44 -14.46 3.26
N GLY A 20 12.29 -14.51 2.54
CA GLY A 20 11.84 -13.45 1.66
C GLY A 20 12.49 -13.46 0.26
N VAL A 21 13.07 -14.61 -0.14
CA VAL A 21 13.62 -14.77 -1.48
C VAL A 21 12.52 -15.17 -2.45
N GLU A 22 12.34 -14.38 -3.51
CA GLU A 22 11.44 -14.69 -4.61
C GLU A 22 12.10 -15.71 -5.55
N VAL A 23 11.55 -16.93 -5.61
CA VAL A 23 12.03 -18.01 -6.49
C VAL A 23 11.50 -17.81 -7.91
N VAL A 24 10.23 -17.43 -8.02
CA VAL A 24 9.54 -17.10 -9.27
C VAL A 24 8.65 -15.89 -9.01
N ALA A 25 8.59 -14.95 -9.94
CA ALA A 25 7.70 -13.81 -9.87
C ALA A 25 6.96 -13.61 -11.21
N LEU A 26 5.67 -13.33 -11.13
CA LEU A 26 4.81 -13.09 -12.29
C LEU A 26 4.01 -11.79 -12.07
N THR A 27 3.73 -11.10 -13.18
CA THR A 27 2.80 -9.97 -13.20
C THR A 27 1.81 -10.19 -14.34
N ARG A 28 0.52 -10.08 -14.03
CA ARG A 28 -0.58 -10.29 -14.96
C ARG A 28 -1.56 -9.11 -14.88
N PRO A 29 -2.32 -8.80 -15.93
CA PRO A 29 -3.41 -7.83 -15.83
C PRO A 29 -4.45 -8.31 -14.82
N THR A 30 -5.04 -7.37 -14.06
CA THR A 30 -6.21 -7.66 -13.23
C THR A 30 -7.42 -7.85 -14.13
N PRO A 31 -8.20 -8.93 -13.96
CA PRO A 31 -9.46 -9.11 -14.70
C PRO A 31 -10.44 -7.94 -14.47
N GLU A 32 -11.19 -7.56 -15.51
CA GLU A 32 -12.12 -6.43 -15.45
C GLU A 32 -13.27 -6.60 -14.45
N ARG A 33 -13.64 -7.82 -14.14
CA ARG A 33 -14.84 -8.16 -13.35
C ARG A 33 -14.51 -9.05 -12.15
N LEU A 34 -13.73 -8.51 -11.21
CA LEU A 34 -13.46 -9.20 -9.92
C LEU A 34 -14.63 -9.07 -8.92
N ASP A 35 -15.62 -8.23 -9.22
CA ASP A 35 -16.85 -8.02 -8.45
C ASP A 35 -17.87 -9.15 -8.60
N VAL A 36 -17.70 -10.03 -9.58
CA VAL A 36 -18.56 -11.19 -9.80
C VAL A 36 -18.21 -12.30 -8.81
N ASP A 37 -19.22 -12.97 -8.29
CA ASP A 37 -19.07 -14.09 -7.37
C ASP A 37 -18.08 -15.14 -7.91
N GLY A 38 -17.06 -15.45 -7.10
CA GLY A 38 -16.02 -16.41 -7.44
C GLY A 38 -14.86 -15.88 -8.28
N ALA A 39 -15.01 -14.78 -9.02
CA ALA A 39 -13.99 -14.31 -9.97
C ALA A 39 -12.62 -14.02 -9.32
N LEU A 40 -12.58 -13.46 -8.10
CA LEU A 40 -11.34 -13.24 -7.36
C LEU A 40 -10.70 -14.56 -6.93
N VAL A 41 -11.51 -15.53 -6.51
CA VAL A 41 -11.04 -16.88 -6.14
C VAL A 41 -10.47 -17.59 -7.36
N ASP A 42 -11.15 -17.56 -8.49
CA ASP A 42 -10.69 -18.16 -9.74
C ASP A 42 -9.38 -17.53 -10.23
N ALA A 43 -9.28 -16.20 -10.19
CA ALA A 43 -8.05 -15.48 -10.55
C ALA A 43 -6.87 -15.84 -9.62
N ALA A 44 -7.13 -16.08 -8.34
CA ALA A 44 -6.12 -16.53 -7.39
C ALA A 44 -5.69 -17.97 -7.65
N VAL A 45 -6.64 -18.88 -7.93
CA VAL A 45 -6.37 -20.29 -8.30
C VAL A 45 -5.50 -20.35 -9.56
N ASP A 46 -5.90 -19.63 -10.62
CA ASP A 46 -5.15 -19.52 -11.88
C ASP A 46 -3.74 -18.97 -11.66
N THR A 47 -3.60 -18.01 -10.73
CA THR A 47 -2.30 -17.42 -10.41
C THR A 47 -1.40 -18.43 -9.69
N VAL A 48 -1.92 -19.22 -8.75
CA VAL A 48 -1.17 -20.30 -8.09
C VAL A 48 -0.74 -21.36 -9.11
N GLY A 49 -1.63 -21.76 -10.04
CA GLY A 49 -1.30 -22.65 -11.14
C GLY A 49 -0.14 -22.12 -11.98
N ALA A 50 -0.26 -20.88 -12.43
CA ALA A 50 0.79 -20.25 -13.26
C ALA A 50 2.14 -20.13 -12.55
N LEU A 51 2.15 -19.88 -11.23
CA LEU A 51 3.40 -19.87 -10.44
C LEU A 51 4.05 -21.25 -10.39
N ARG A 52 3.27 -22.32 -10.20
CA ARG A 52 3.76 -23.71 -10.21
C ARG A 52 4.34 -24.09 -11.57
N ASP A 53 3.63 -23.74 -12.64
CA ASP A 53 4.06 -24.02 -14.00
C ASP A 53 5.37 -23.26 -14.33
N ALA A 54 5.49 -22.02 -13.91
CA ALA A 54 6.70 -21.23 -14.08
C ALA A 54 7.87 -21.84 -13.30
N ALA A 55 7.67 -22.22 -12.04
CA ALA A 55 8.70 -22.89 -11.24
C ALA A 55 9.19 -24.19 -11.91
N THR A 56 8.26 -25.01 -12.42
CA THR A 56 8.61 -26.26 -13.11
C THR A 56 9.42 -25.99 -14.38
N ARG A 57 9.04 -24.99 -15.17
CA ARG A 57 9.80 -24.59 -16.37
C ARG A 57 11.21 -24.12 -16.05
N ASP A 58 11.38 -23.43 -14.91
CA ASP A 58 12.68 -22.92 -14.45
C ASP A 58 13.51 -24.00 -13.72
N GLY A 59 13.01 -25.25 -13.67
CA GLY A 59 13.69 -26.39 -13.05
C GLY A 59 13.64 -26.42 -11.53
N HIS A 60 12.70 -25.67 -10.92
CA HIS A 60 12.48 -25.68 -9.48
C HIS A 60 11.43 -26.72 -9.07
N GLU A 61 11.80 -27.68 -8.22
CA GLU A 61 10.84 -28.49 -7.48
C GLU A 61 10.30 -27.69 -6.29
N VAL A 62 9.04 -27.23 -6.38
CA VAL A 62 8.45 -26.37 -5.35
C VAL A 62 7.12 -26.95 -4.83
N ALA A 63 7.08 -27.25 -3.54
CA ALA A 63 5.84 -27.51 -2.82
C ALA A 63 5.30 -26.20 -2.24
N VAL A 64 4.10 -25.78 -2.67
CA VAL A 64 3.40 -24.65 -2.09
C VAL A 64 2.73 -25.11 -0.79
N ALA A 65 3.17 -24.62 0.35
CA ALA A 65 2.64 -25.02 1.66
C ALA A 65 1.43 -24.19 2.10
N ALA A 66 1.35 -22.92 1.68
CA ALA A 66 0.21 -22.04 1.91
C ALA A 66 0.18 -20.89 0.88
N VAL A 67 -0.96 -20.19 0.81
CA VAL A 67 -1.18 -19.04 -0.07
C VAL A 67 -1.42 -17.79 0.77
N GLY A 68 -0.75 -16.70 0.44
CA GLY A 68 -1.06 -15.37 0.90
C GLY A 68 -1.71 -14.57 -0.22
N LEU A 69 -2.90 -14.03 0.02
CA LEU A 69 -3.62 -13.20 -0.91
C LEU A 69 -3.91 -11.84 -0.25
N VAL A 70 -3.45 -10.76 -0.87
CA VAL A 70 -3.73 -9.41 -0.39
C VAL A 70 -4.44 -8.60 -1.47
N VAL A 71 -5.33 -7.72 -1.02
CA VAL A 71 -6.19 -6.91 -1.88
C VAL A 71 -6.35 -5.49 -1.30
N PRO A 72 -6.68 -4.47 -2.13
CA PRO A 72 -6.99 -3.13 -1.67
C PRO A 72 -8.43 -3.01 -1.15
N GLY A 73 -8.71 -1.97 -0.37
CA GLY A 73 -10.03 -1.64 0.17
C GLY A 73 -10.18 -2.05 1.64
N ILE A 74 -11.42 -2.16 2.11
CA ILE A 74 -11.70 -2.59 3.49
C ILE A 74 -11.66 -4.11 3.56
N VAL A 75 -10.73 -4.67 4.32
CA VAL A 75 -10.49 -6.12 4.41
C VAL A 75 -10.54 -6.57 5.86
N ASP A 76 -11.45 -7.49 6.15
CA ASP A 76 -11.55 -8.21 7.42
C ASP A 76 -10.72 -9.49 7.34
N ASP A 77 -9.46 -9.38 7.72
CA ASP A 77 -8.47 -10.47 7.68
C ASP A 77 -8.89 -11.66 8.59
N GLY A 78 -9.50 -11.34 9.73
CA GLY A 78 -9.94 -12.37 10.70
C GLY A 78 -11.06 -13.25 10.17
N ARG A 79 -11.95 -12.69 9.35
CA ARG A 79 -13.07 -13.41 8.72
C ARG A 79 -12.79 -13.84 7.28
N GLY A 80 -11.67 -13.40 6.69
CA GLY A 80 -11.35 -13.69 5.31
C GLY A 80 -12.27 -13.03 4.29
N LEU A 81 -12.79 -11.82 4.62
CA LEU A 81 -13.79 -11.10 3.82
C LEU A 81 -13.19 -9.83 3.19
N ALA A 82 -13.43 -9.63 1.90
CA ALA A 82 -13.29 -8.34 1.22
C ALA A 82 -14.59 -7.54 1.43
N ARG A 83 -14.56 -6.63 2.44
CA ARG A 83 -15.76 -5.89 2.85
C ARG A 83 -16.21 -4.88 1.83
N TRP A 84 -15.28 -4.13 1.27
CA TRP A 84 -15.60 -3.09 0.30
C TRP A 84 -14.37 -2.67 -0.49
N SER A 85 -14.55 -2.41 -1.77
CA SER A 85 -13.56 -1.73 -2.61
C SER A 85 -14.25 -0.87 -3.65
N ALA A 86 -13.97 0.42 -3.65
CA ALA A 86 -14.47 1.35 -4.66
C ALA A 86 -13.92 1.03 -6.06
N ASN A 87 -12.66 0.60 -6.13
CA ASN A 87 -11.94 0.40 -7.40
C ASN A 87 -12.24 -0.97 -8.05
N LEU A 88 -12.56 -1.98 -7.25
CA LEU A 88 -12.76 -3.36 -7.71
C LEU A 88 -14.22 -3.82 -7.55
N GLY A 89 -15.10 -2.98 -7.01
CA GLY A 89 -16.54 -3.13 -7.06
C GLY A 89 -17.16 -4.13 -6.08
N TRP A 90 -16.37 -4.85 -5.28
CA TRP A 90 -16.92 -5.85 -4.37
C TRP A 90 -17.51 -5.28 -3.08
N ARG A 91 -18.43 -6.05 -2.50
CA ARG A 91 -19.04 -5.78 -1.19
C ARG A 91 -19.28 -7.11 -0.47
N ASP A 92 -18.71 -7.22 0.75
CA ASP A 92 -18.82 -8.37 1.64
C ASP A 92 -18.56 -9.73 0.95
N LEU A 93 -17.51 -9.77 0.09
CA LEU A 93 -17.12 -10.93 -0.68
C LEU A 93 -16.32 -11.92 0.19
N PRO A 94 -16.78 -13.16 0.42
CA PRO A 94 -15.98 -14.19 1.09
C PRO A 94 -14.85 -14.64 0.16
N VAL A 95 -13.62 -14.67 0.68
CA VAL A 95 -12.41 -14.97 -0.12
C VAL A 95 -11.60 -16.12 0.46
N ALA A 96 -11.21 -16.05 1.75
CA ALA A 96 -10.28 -17.03 2.31
C ALA A 96 -10.82 -18.45 2.28
N GLU A 97 -12.02 -18.70 2.85
CA GLU A 97 -12.60 -20.03 2.94
C GLU A 97 -12.90 -20.67 1.55
N PRO A 98 -13.52 -19.97 0.57
CA PRO A 98 -13.65 -20.51 -0.79
C PRO A 98 -12.31 -20.88 -1.43
N LEU A 99 -11.29 -20.04 -1.28
CA LEU A 99 -9.98 -20.29 -1.84
C LEU A 99 -9.26 -21.47 -1.15
N GLU A 100 -9.35 -21.60 0.19
CA GLU A 100 -8.84 -22.74 0.93
C GLU A 100 -9.47 -24.06 0.47
N ARG A 101 -10.79 -24.05 0.24
CA ARG A 101 -11.54 -25.22 -0.22
C ARG A 101 -11.10 -25.69 -1.60
N VAL A 102 -10.90 -24.75 -2.53
CA VAL A 102 -10.49 -25.09 -3.92
C VAL A 102 -9.05 -25.54 -4.00
N LEU A 103 -8.14 -24.86 -3.29
CA LEU A 103 -6.71 -25.16 -3.35
C LEU A 103 -6.29 -26.31 -2.43
N ALA A 104 -7.12 -26.69 -1.44
CA ALA A 104 -6.77 -27.59 -0.35
C ALA A 104 -5.47 -27.17 0.37
N LEU A 105 -5.25 -25.87 0.54
CA LEU A 105 -4.10 -25.25 1.18
C LEU A 105 -4.55 -24.18 2.18
N PRO A 106 -3.83 -23.95 3.27
CA PRO A 106 -4.06 -22.78 4.13
C PRO A 106 -3.96 -21.47 3.34
N VAL A 107 -4.91 -20.55 3.57
CA VAL A 107 -4.92 -19.23 2.94
C VAL A 107 -4.85 -18.13 4.00
N ALA A 108 -3.86 -17.25 3.89
CA ALA A 108 -3.84 -15.98 4.60
C ALA A 108 -4.40 -14.90 3.67
N PHE A 109 -5.47 -14.24 4.11
CA PHE A 109 -6.08 -13.14 3.39
C PHE A 109 -5.87 -11.83 4.13
N GLY A 110 -5.56 -10.73 3.42
CA GLY A 110 -5.25 -9.46 4.07
C GLY A 110 -5.33 -8.25 3.15
N HIS A 111 -5.09 -7.09 3.75
CA HIS A 111 -5.01 -5.80 3.06
C HIS A 111 -3.58 -5.56 2.55
N ASP A 112 -3.44 -5.09 1.32
CA ASP A 112 -2.15 -4.90 0.63
C ASP A 112 -1.18 -3.96 1.39
N VAL A 113 -1.64 -2.80 1.87
CA VAL A 113 -0.79 -1.84 2.60
C VAL A 113 -0.44 -2.34 4.01
N ARG A 114 -1.35 -3.04 4.71
CA ARG A 114 -1.03 -3.69 5.98
C ARG A 114 0.01 -4.79 5.80
N ALA A 115 -0.14 -5.61 4.78
CA ALA A 115 0.84 -6.64 4.42
C ALA A 115 2.19 -6.01 4.02
N GLY A 116 2.18 -4.91 3.27
CA GLY A 116 3.37 -4.14 2.96
C GLY A 116 4.12 -3.67 4.21
N LEU A 117 3.41 -3.22 5.24
CA LEU A 117 4.03 -2.88 6.53
C LEU A 117 4.62 -4.11 7.24
N VAL A 118 3.94 -5.28 7.20
CA VAL A 118 4.50 -6.54 7.72
C VAL A 118 5.82 -6.86 7.04
N ALA A 119 5.89 -6.74 5.71
CA ALA A 119 7.11 -6.96 4.95
C ALA A 119 8.22 -5.95 5.32
N GLU A 120 7.88 -4.66 5.38
CA GLU A 120 8.85 -3.62 5.77
C GLU A 120 9.36 -3.80 7.21
N ALA A 121 8.54 -4.33 8.11
CA ALA A 121 8.95 -4.65 9.48
C ALA A 121 9.86 -5.89 9.55
N ARG A 122 9.71 -6.87 8.65
CA ARG A 122 10.56 -8.07 8.60
C ARG A 122 11.84 -7.86 7.82
N PHE A 123 11.75 -7.24 6.66
CA PHE A 123 12.82 -7.22 5.66
C PHE A 123 13.28 -5.82 5.25
N GLY A 124 12.52 -4.78 5.60
CA GLY A 124 12.68 -3.44 5.04
C GLY A 124 12.95 -2.32 6.04
N ALA A 125 12.41 -1.15 5.74
CA ALA A 125 12.69 0.11 6.42
C ALA A 125 12.06 0.23 7.82
N ALA A 126 11.09 -0.62 8.17
CA ALA A 126 10.48 -0.67 9.50
C ALA A 126 11.14 -1.71 10.44
N ARG A 127 12.22 -2.38 10.01
CA ARG A 127 12.95 -3.32 10.87
C ARG A 127 13.36 -2.66 12.18
N LEU A 128 13.24 -3.40 13.28
CA LEU A 128 13.57 -2.96 14.63
C LEU A 128 12.68 -1.83 15.19
N ALA A 129 11.69 -1.35 14.45
CA ALA A 129 10.69 -0.45 14.98
C ALA A 129 9.56 -1.24 15.64
N SER A 130 9.19 -0.86 16.87
CA SER A 130 7.99 -1.41 17.53
C SER A 130 6.74 -0.59 17.22
N ASN A 131 6.92 0.67 16.84
CA ASN A 131 5.84 1.60 16.55
C ASN A 131 6.15 2.35 15.25
N ALA A 132 5.43 2.02 14.19
CA ALA A 132 5.64 2.60 12.87
C ALA A 132 4.31 2.90 12.15
N VAL A 133 4.33 3.83 11.23
CA VAL A 133 3.28 3.99 10.21
C VAL A 133 3.89 3.80 8.83
N PHE A 134 3.24 3.01 8.01
CA PHE A 134 3.53 2.91 6.58
C PHE A 134 2.50 3.76 5.83
N VAL A 135 2.97 4.67 5.00
CA VAL A 135 2.14 5.56 4.18
C VAL A 135 2.43 5.24 2.72
N ALA A 136 1.50 4.57 2.06
CA ALA A 136 1.58 4.25 0.63
C ALA A 136 0.92 5.38 -0.17
N ILE A 137 1.71 6.08 -0.99
CA ILE A 137 1.26 7.21 -1.81
C ILE A 137 1.38 6.81 -3.28
N GLY A 138 0.23 6.50 -3.88
CA GLY A 138 0.09 6.13 -5.29
C GLY A 138 -1.03 6.93 -5.94
N THR A 139 -1.88 6.29 -6.75
CA THR A 139 -3.12 6.89 -7.28
C THR A 139 -4.00 7.40 -6.14
N GLY A 140 -4.05 6.67 -5.03
CA GLY A 140 -4.63 7.08 -3.75
C GLY A 140 -3.58 7.18 -2.64
N VAL A 141 -4.05 7.35 -1.41
CA VAL A 141 -3.23 7.33 -0.19
C VAL A 141 -3.85 6.36 0.81
N ALA A 142 -3.05 5.39 1.25
CA ALA A 142 -3.45 4.46 2.30
C ALA A 142 -2.37 4.35 3.39
N GLY A 143 -2.75 3.95 4.58
CA GLY A 143 -1.84 3.77 5.70
C GLY A 143 -1.92 2.39 6.31
N ALA A 144 -0.91 2.05 7.11
CA ALA A 144 -0.95 0.91 8.02
C ALA A 144 -0.17 1.27 9.29
N LEU A 145 -0.62 0.77 10.43
CA LEU A 145 -0.04 1.06 11.74
C LEU A 145 0.56 -0.20 12.35
N LEU A 146 1.79 -0.10 12.82
CA LEU A 146 2.45 -1.05 13.71
C LEU A 146 2.51 -0.40 15.09
N LEU A 147 1.88 -0.98 16.09
CA LEU A 147 1.92 -0.50 17.47
C LEU A 147 2.28 -1.66 18.39
N ASP A 148 3.28 -1.45 19.23
CA ASP A 148 3.83 -2.47 20.13
C ASP A 148 4.17 -3.79 19.40
N GLY A 149 4.73 -3.67 18.19
CA GLY A 149 5.14 -4.78 17.35
C GLY A 149 3.98 -5.53 16.67
N ARG A 150 2.75 -5.00 16.72
CA ARG A 150 1.56 -5.60 16.10
C ARG A 150 0.98 -4.68 15.04
N VAL A 151 0.68 -5.23 13.88
CA VAL A 151 -0.06 -4.50 12.84
C VAL A 151 -1.53 -4.42 13.24
N ILE A 152 -2.06 -3.21 13.22
CA ILE A 152 -3.44 -2.92 13.66
C ILE A 152 -4.38 -3.11 12.47
N SER A 153 -5.38 -3.96 12.64
CA SER A 153 -6.43 -4.20 11.66
C SER A 153 -7.75 -3.49 12.01
N ALA A 154 -8.18 -3.56 13.28
CA ALA A 154 -9.49 -3.03 13.73
C ALA A 154 -10.64 -3.47 12.81
N ASP A 155 -10.78 -4.79 12.62
CA ASP A 155 -11.76 -5.42 11.72
C ASP A 155 -11.69 -4.90 10.26
N GLY A 156 -10.52 -4.44 9.84
CA GLY A 156 -10.26 -3.90 8.52
C GLY A 156 -10.35 -2.39 8.38
N TRP A 157 -10.81 -1.66 9.41
CA TRP A 157 -11.06 -0.22 9.35
C TRP A 157 -9.85 0.65 9.73
N SER A 158 -8.75 0.07 10.19
CA SER A 158 -7.53 0.81 10.50
C SER A 158 -6.75 1.16 9.24
N GLY A 159 -6.13 2.35 9.25
CA GLY A 159 -5.19 2.74 8.21
C GLY A 159 -5.74 3.64 7.11
N GLU A 160 -6.99 4.07 7.20
CA GLU A 160 -7.65 4.97 6.25
C GLU A 160 -7.09 6.41 6.30
N LEU A 161 -5.75 6.53 6.38
CA LEU A 161 -5.03 7.79 6.51
C LEU A 161 -5.31 8.76 5.35
N GLY A 162 -5.55 8.21 4.15
CA GLY A 162 -5.90 9.00 2.97
C GLY A 162 -7.18 9.80 3.11
N HIS A 163 -8.08 9.39 4.03
CA HIS A 163 -9.34 10.07 4.28
C HIS A 163 -9.33 10.99 5.50
N LEU A 164 -8.17 11.17 6.15
CA LEU A 164 -7.99 12.22 7.13
C LEU A 164 -8.17 13.59 6.45
N VAL A 165 -9.08 14.41 7.00
CA VAL A 165 -9.29 15.78 6.49
C VAL A 165 -8.12 16.66 6.94
N VAL A 166 -7.27 17.02 6.00
CA VAL A 166 -6.08 17.85 6.21
C VAL A 166 -6.26 19.28 5.69
N GLU A 167 -7.30 19.51 4.87
CA GLU A 167 -7.63 20.80 4.28
C GLU A 167 -9.16 21.01 4.33
N PRO A 168 -9.71 21.49 5.45
CA PRO A 168 -11.16 21.72 5.57
C PRO A 168 -11.69 22.60 4.43
N GLY A 169 -12.74 22.11 3.74
CA GLY A 169 -13.29 22.80 2.56
C GLY A 169 -12.52 22.59 1.26
N GLY A 170 -11.41 21.88 1.29
CA GLY A 170 -10.56 21.58 0.13
C GLY A 170 -11.22 20.73 -0.97
N PRO A 171 -10.44 20.10 -1.87
CA PRO A 171 -10.94 19.34 -3.00
C PRO A 171 -11.92 18.22 -2.61
N ARG A 172 -12.81 17.85 -3.52
CA ARG A 172 -13.68 16.67 -3.33
C ARG A 172 -12.84 15.39 -3.35
N CYS A 173 -13.13 14.48 -2.43
CA CYS A 173 -12.55 13.15 -2.36
C CYS A 173 -13.51 12.10 -2.92
N GLY A 174 -12.98 11.01 -3.46
CA GLY A 174 -13.76 9.85 -3.92
C GLY A 174 -14.61 9.19 -2.83
N CYS A 175 -14.25 9.36 -1.55
CA CYS A 175 -15.05 8.88 -0.42
C CYS A 175 -16.34 9.69 -0.17
N GLY A 176 -16.59 10.77 -0.92
CA GLY A 176 -17.70 11.70 -0.74
C GLY A 176 -17.40 12.90 0.15
N GLY A 177 -16.28 12.88 0.90
CA GLY A 177 -15.79 13.98 1.72
C GLY A 177 -15.09 15.09 0.94
N ARG A 178 -14.54 16.07 1.67
CA ARG A 178 -13.72 17.15 1.11
C ARG A 178 -12.47 17.38 1.94
N GLY A 179 -11.36 17.70 1.25
CA GLY A 179 -10.09 18.04 1.88
C GLY A 179 -9.37 16.86 2.53
N CYS A 180 -9.71 15.65 2.12
CA CYS A 180 -8.98 14.44 2.52
C CYS A 180 -7.53 14.48 2.01
N LEU A 181 -6.61 13.89 2.74
CA LEU A 181 -5.20 13.79 2.37
C LEU A 181 -5.03 13.25 0.94
N GLU A 182 -5.75 12.20 0.57
CA GLU A 182 -5.72 11.62 -0.77
C GLU A 182 -6.07 12.62 -1.87
N ALA A 183 -7.10 13.43 -1.64
CA ALA A 183 -7.55 14.43 -2.62
C ALA A 183 -6.57 15.61 -2.79
N VAL A 184 -5.57 15.74 -1.89
CA VAL A 184 -4.58 16.83 -1.90
C VAL A 184 -3.18 16.32 -2.26
N ALA A 185 -2.80 15.13 -1.79
CA ALA A 185 -1.40 14.67 -1.79
C ALA A 185 -1.17 13.31 -2.46
N SER A 186 -2.19 12.69 -3.06
CA SER A 186 -1.96 11.52 -3.92
C SER A 186 -1.24 11.91 -5.22
N ALA A 187 -0.67 10.94 -5.92
CA ALA A 187 -0.09 11.17 -7.25
C ALA A 187 -1.14 11.79 -8.20
N ALA A 188 -2.36 11.25 -8.23
CA ALA A 188 -3.45 11.76 -9.02
C ALA A 188 -3.85 13.22 -8.65
N ALA A 189 -3.79 13.55 -7.35
CA ALA A 189 -4.06 14.91 -6.88
C ALA A 189 -2.98 15.90 -7.36
N VAL A 190 -1.70 15.52 -7.26
CA VAL A 190 -0.56 16.31 -7.75
C VAL A 190 -0.66 16.56 -9.25
N GLU A 191 -0.96 15.52 -10.05
CA GLU A 191 -1.16 15.60 -11.49
C GLU A 191 -2.31 16.58 -11.85
N SER A 192 -3.43 16.44 -11.14
CA SER A 192 -4.61 17.29 -11.35
C SER A 192 -4.35 18.75 -10.97
N ALA A 193 -3.68 18.98 -9.83
CA ALA A 193 -3.34 20.33 -9.38
C ALA A 193 -2.35 21.01 -10.33
N TYR A 194 -1.35 20.26 -10.82
CA TYR A 194 -0.40 20.79 -11.81
C TYR A 194 -1.09 21.14 -13.12
N ALA A 195 -1.96 20.25 -13.63
CA ALA A 195 -2.73 20.51 -14.84
C ALA A 195 -3.66 21.72 -14.68
N ALA A 196 -4.28 21.91 -13.53
CA ALA A 196 -5.13 23.07 -13.25
C ALA A 196 -4.33 24.38 -13.19
N SER A 197 -3.10 24.36 -12.68
CA SER A 197 -2.26 25.56 -12.56
C SER A 197 -1.58 25.99 -13.87
N THR A 198 -1.29 25.02 -14.77
CA THR A 198 -0.47 25.27 -15.97
C THR A 198 -1.19 25.04 -17.29
N GLY A 199 -2.38 24.41 -17.27
CA GLY A 199 -3.06 23.93 -18.48
C GLY A 199 -2.41 22.69 -19.11
N THR A 200 -1.32 22.15 -18.53
CA THR A 200 -0.53 21.04 -19.12
C THR A 200 -0.62 19.80 -18.22
N ARG A 201 -1.00 18.67 -18.78
CA ARG A 201 -1.00 17.40 -18.04
C ARG A 201 0.42 16.83 -17.97
N ARG A 202 0.82 16.45 -16.77
CA ARG A 202 2.06 15.70 -16.46
C ARG A 202 1.73 14.66 -15.41
N ASP A 203 2.36 13.50 -15.46
CA ASP A 203 2.30 12.54 -14.36
C ASP A 203 3.11 13.03 -13.15
N ALA A 204 2.88 12.45 -11.99
CA ALA A 204 3.51 12.89 -10.76
C ALA A 204 5.04 12.75 -10.77
N ALA A 205 5.58 11.80 -11.54
CA ALA A 205 7.03 11.62 -11.70
C ALA A 205 7.63 12.79 -12.48
N ALA A 206 7.01 13.19 -13.61
CA ALA A 206 7.43 14.35 -14.38
C ALA A 206 7.27 15.65 -13.58
N VAL A 207 6.22 15.79 -12.76
CA VAL A 207 6.09 16.94 -11.84
C VAL A 207 7.25 16.97 -10.84
N ALA A 208 7.65 15.83 -10.28
CA ALA A 208 8.81 15.76 -9.37
C ALA A 208 10.13 16.15 -10.06
N GLU A 209 10.32 15.78 -11.33
CA GLU A 209 11.48 16.20 -12.12
C GLU A 209 11.48 17.72 -12.36
N LEU A 210 10.32 18.31 -12.65
CA LEU A 210 10.17 19.76 -12.79
C LEU A 210 10.49 20.49 -11.46
N VAL A 211 10.07 19.95 -10.32
CA VAL A 211 10.43 20.46 -8.98
C VAL A 211 11.95 20.46 -8.80
N ALA A 212 12.60 19.35 -9.15
CA ALA A 212 14.06 19.24 -9.08
C ALA A 212 14.76 20.24 -10.00
N GLY A 213 14.14 20.58 -11.13
CA GLY A 213 14.60 21.61 -12.08
C GLY A 213 14.29 23.06 -11.66
N GLY A 214 13.54 23.27 -10.57
CA GLY A 214 13.21 24.60 -10.07
C GLY A 214 12.00 25.27 -10.75
N ASP A 215 11.12 24.49 -11.40
CA ASP A 215 9.88 25.00 -11.96
C ASP A 215 8.94 25.50 -10.85
N LEU A 216 8.52 26.76 -10.94
CA LEU A 216 7.77 27.41 -9.87
C LEU A 216 6.33 26.85 -9.72
N PRO A 217 5.54 26.63 -10.77
CA PRO A 217 4.23 25.98 -10.67
C PRO A 217 4.32 24.58 -10.05
N ALA A 218 5.26 23.74 -10.51
CA ALA A 218 5.47 22.40 -9.97
C ALA A 218 5.86 22.46 -8.48
N THR A 219 6.77 23.37 -8.13
CA THR A 219 7.21 23.54 -6.73
C THR A 219 6.04 23.96 -5.83
N SER A 220 5.17 24.86 -6.28
CA SER A 220 4.00 25.31 -5.50
C SER A 220 3.02 24.16 -5.26
N VAL A 221 2.68 23.38 -6.29
CA VAL A 221 1.78 22.22 -6.18
C VAL A 221 2.38 21.17 -5.26
N TRP A 222 3.66 20.86 -5.44
CA TRP A 222 4.39 19.87 -4.65
C TRP A 222 4.45 20.24 -3.18
N GLN A 223 4.71 21.53 -2.87
CA GLN A 223 4.73 22.01 -1.49
C GLN A 223 3.37 21.88 -0.82
N GLY A 224 2.27 22.14 -1.53
CA GLY A 224 0.91 21.90 -1.02
C GLY A 224 0.68 20.43 -0.63
N ALA A 225 1.15 19.50 -1.46
CA ALA A 225 1.08 18.07 -1.16
C ALA A 225 1.97 17.67 0.05
N VAL A 226 3.18 18.21 0.12
CA VAL A 226 4.10 18.02 1.25
C VAL A 226 3.50 18.52 2.56
N ASP A 227 2.90 19.71 2.56
CA ASP A 227 2.28 20.30 3.75
C ASP A 227 1.08 19.49 4.22
N ALA A 228 0.28 18.96 3.29
CA ALA A 228 -0.82 18.06 3.59
C ALA A 228 -0.34 16.74 4.21
N LEU A 229 0.70 16.14 3.64
CA LEU A 229 1.35 14.94 4.19
C LEU A 229 1.92 15.20 5.59
N ALA A 230 2.59 16.35 5.79
CA ALA A 230 3.13 16.72 7.09
C ALA A 230 2.04 16.83 8.16
N ARG A 231 0.89 17.46 7.84
CA ARG A 231 -0.28 17.53 8.76
C ARG A 231 -0.76 16.15 9.16
N ALA A 232 -0.90 15.24 8.19
CA ALA A 232 -1.33 13.85 8.45
C ALA A 232 -0.32 13.08 9.29
N VAL A 233 0.97 13.22 9.01
CA VAL A 233 2.06 12.59 9.79
C VAL A 233 2.06 13.11 11.22
N VAL A 234 1.98 14.43 11.43
CA VAL A 234 1.95 15.04 12.77
C VAL A 234 0.73 14.56 13.55
N ALA A 235 -0.45 14.51 12.92
CA ALA A 235 -1.66 13.97 13.56
C ALA A 235 -1.47 12.50 13.97
N THR A 236 -0.90 11.68 13.09
CA THR A 236 -0.62 10.27 13.37
C THR A 236 0.37 10.11 14.52
N VAL A 237 1.49 10.85 14.49
CA VAL A 237 2.48 10.83 15.57
C VAL A 237 1.88 11.27 16.90
N THR A 238 1.02 12.30 16.89
CA THR A 238 0.35 12.81 18.10
C THR A 238 -0.58 11.77 18.72
N LEU A 239 -1.31 11.02 17.88
CA LEU A 239 -2.27 10.03 18.35
C LEU A 239 -1.62 8.70 18.76
N THR A 240 -0.57 8.28 18.08
CA THR A 240 -0.03 6.92 18.19
C THR A 240 1.36 6.84 18.77
N GLY A 241 2.11 7.95 18.82
CA GLY A 241 3.49 7.97 19.28
C GLY A 241 4.46 7.17 18.42
N VAL A 242 4.16 6.92 17.12
CA VAL A 242 5.05 6.18 16.23
C VAL A 242 6.44 6.81 16.14
N GLU A 243 7.46 5.95 16.15
CA GLU A 243 8.88 6.34 16.06
C GLU A 243 9.41 6.34 14.63
N ARG A 244 8.68 5.69 13.72
CA ARG A 244 9.08 5.56 12.33
C ARG A 244 7.91 5.79 11.39
N VAL A 245 8.15 6.59 10.36
CA VAL A 245 7.25 6.82 9.24
C VAL A 245 7.93 6.26 8.00
N VAL A 246 7.35 5.24 7.39
CA VAL A 246 7.85 4.62 6.16
C VAL A 246 6.99 5.11 5.01
N VAL A 247 7.57 5.81 4.06
CA VAL A 247 6.87 6.38 2.90
C VAL A 247 7.10 5.48 1.70
N GLY A 248 6.02 4.86 1.22
CA GLY A 248 6.00 3.94 0.07
C GLY A 248 5.08 4.42 -1.04
N GLY A 249 4.82 3.52 -2.01
CA GLY A 249 4.03 3.82 -3.19
C GLY A 249 4.80 4.58 -4.28
N GLY A 250 4.12 4.83 -5.41
CA GLY A 250 4.75 5.42 -6.59
C GLY A 250 5.40 6.78 -6.35
N LEU A 251 4.75 7.64 -5.55
CA LEU A 251 5.25 9.00 -5.27
C LEU A 251 6.55 8.99 -4.46
N SER A 252 6.78 7.96 -3.63
CA SER A 252 8.02 7.84 -2.84
C SER A 252 9.28 7.66 -3.71
N ARG A 253 9.12 7.26 -4.98
CA ARG A 253 10.24 7.11 -5.94
C ARG A 253 10.90 8.44 -6.29
N SER A 254 10.26 9.58 -6.03
CA SER A 254 10.89 10.90 -6.14
C SER A 254 11.97 11.14 -5.08
N GLY A 255 12.14 10.22 -4.13
CA GLY A 255 13.24 10.22 -3.17
C GLY A 255 13.31 11.50 -2.34
N GLU A 256 14.47 12.15 -2.32
CA GLU A 256 14.69 13.35 -1.51
C GLU A 256 13.92 14.59 -1.98
N VAL A 257 13.39 14.59 -3.22
CA VAL A 257 12.47 15.66 -3.70
C VAL A 257 11.18 15.66 -2.86
N LEU A 258 10.73 14.49 -2.37
CA LEU A 258 9.61 14.36 -1.46
C LEU A 258 10.07 14.35 0.01
N LEU A 259 11.06 13.52 0.35
CA LEU A 259 11.35 13.19 1.74
C LEU A 259 12.03 14.34 2.47
N ARG A 260 12.92 15.10 1.83
CA ARG A 260 13.59 16.21 2.48
C ARG A 260 12.62 17.33 2.90
N PRO A 261 11.75 17.87 2.03
CA PRO A 261 10.78 18.87 2.45
C PRO A 261 9.74 18.30 3.44
N LEU A 262 9.35 17.03 3.31
CA LEU A 262 8.44 16.39 4.25
C LEU A 262 9.04 16.31 5.66
N ARG A 263 10.30 15.88 5.78
CA ARG A 263 11.01 15.86 7.08
C ARG A 263 11.06 17.26 7.70
N SER A 264 11.41 18.26 6.90
CA SER A 264 11.47 19.67 7.37
C SER A 264 10.11 20.18 7.83
N ALA A 265 9.05 19.93 7.08
CA ALA A 265 7.70 20.36 7.42
C ALA A 265 7.18 19.67 8.69
N VAL A 266 7.40 18.36 8.83
CA VAL A 266 7.03 17.61 10.04
C VAL A 266 7.82 18.12 11.25
N GLU A 267 9.15 18.26 11.14
CA GLU A 267 10.00 18.75 12.22
C GLU A 267 9.57 20.15 12.71
N SER A 268 9.23 21.02 11.78
CA SER A 268 8.78 22.39 12.10
C SER A 268 7.41 22.44 12.79
N ALA A 269 6.57 21.44 12.58
CA ALA A 269 5.22 21.36 13.14
C ALA A 269 5.15 20.61 14.48
N LEU A 270 6.17 19.82 14.81
CA LEU A 270 6.25 19.12 16.09
C LEU A 270 6.69 20.07 17.22
N THR A 271 6.03 19.94 18.37
CA THR A 271 6.34 20.71 19.59
C THR A 271 6.84 19.80 20.71
N PHE A 272 5.97 19.02 21.31
CA PHE A 272 6.26 18.07 22.42
C PHE A 272 6.25 16.61 21.98
N GLN A 273 5.70 16.32 20.79
CA GLN A 273 5.54 14.97 20.29
C GLN A 273 6.89 14.30 20.05
N ARG A 274 6.88 12.97 20.04
CA ARG A 274 8.02 12.18 19.60
C ARG A 274 8.42 12.59 18.18
N ARG A 275 9.73 12.73 17.93
CA ARG A 275 10.28 13.02 16.60
C ARG A 275 10.48 11.72 15.84
N PRO A 276 9.66 11.40 14.84
CA PRO A 276 9.79 10.16 14.09
C PRO A 276 10.95 10.24 13.08
N THR A 277 11.59 9.10 12.82
CA THR A 277 12.44 8.96 11.66
C THR A 277 11.59 8.74 10.42
N ILE A 278 11.67 9.60 9.41
CA ILE A 278 10.92 9.49 8.14
C ILE A 278 11.85 8.93 7.08
N VAL A 279 11.52 7.75 6.54
CA VAL A 279 12.34 7.00 5.59
C VAL A 279 11.52 6.53 4.39
N GLN A 280 12.21 6.30 3.28
CA GLN A 280 11.60 5.63 2.13
C GLN A 280 11.44 4.13 2.41
N ALA A 281 10.37 3.54 1.90
CA ALA A 281 10.16 2.10 1.89
C ALA A 281 11.31 1.40 1.14
N ALA A 282 11.81 0.30 1.71
CA ALA A 282 12.96 -0.41 1.15
C ALA A 282 12.56 -1.46 0.10
N LEU A 283 11.34 -1.99 0.18
CA LEU A 283 10.91 -3.13 -0.63
C LEU A 283 10.21 -2.73 -1.93
N GLY A 284 9.83 -1.45 -2.06
CA GLY A 284 9.21 -0.91 -3.27
C GLY A 284 7.98 -1.71 -3.71
N ASP A 285 7.93 -2.05 -5.00
CA ASP A 285 6.79 -2.77 -5.61
C ASP A 285 6.65 -4.22 -5.16
N ARG A 286 7.63 -4.76 -4.43
CA ARG A 286 7.59 -6.13 -3.89
C ARG A 286 6.91 -6.22 -2.52
N ALA A 287 6.69 -5.08 -1.87
CA ALA A 287 6.18 -5.04 -0.50
C ALA A 287 4.86 -5.82 -0.32
N GLY A 288 3.91 -5.70 -1.26
CA GLY A 288 2.63 -6.42 -1.24
C GLY A 288 2.82 -7.94 -1.30
N CYS A 289 3.56 -8.46 -2.29
CA CYS A 289 3.83 -9.89 -2.42
C CYS A 289 4.63 -10.43 -1.22
N LEU A 290 5.70 -9.74 -0.80
CA LEU A 290 6.47 -10.16 0.38
C LEU A 290 5.60 -10.15 1.64
N GLY A 291 4.71 -9.16 1.77
CA GLY A 291 3.75 -9.10 2.86
C GLY A 291 2.75 -10.25 2.83
N ALA A 292 2.19 -10.55 1.67
CA ALA A 292 1.32 -11.70 1.48
C ALA A 292 2.01 -13.01 1.87
N SER A 293 3.28 -13.19 1.48
CA SER A 293 4.08 -14.35 1.88
C SER A 293 4.29 -14.42 3.39
N CYS A 294 4.55 -13.27 4.04
CA CYS A 294 4.68 -13.21 5.50
C CYS A 294 3.40 -13.66 6.20
N LEU A 295 2.24 -13.16 5.75
CA LEU A 295 0.94 -13.56 6.31
C LEU A 295 0.70 -15.07 6.14
N ALA A 296 1.09 -15.65 5.01
CA ALA A 296 0.99 -17.10 4.77
C ALA A 296 1.91 -17.90 5.69
N TRP A 297 3.16 -17.44 5.92
CA TRP A 297 4.10 -18.08 6.84
C TRP A 297 3.61 -18.05 8.29
N ASP A 298 2.90 -17.02 8.70
CA ASP A 298 2.35 -16.89 10.05
C ASP A 298 1.16 -17.83 10.31
N ARG A 299 0.62 -18.46 9.27
CA ARG A 299 -0.45 -19.47 9.36
C ARG A 299 0.04 -20.92 9.37
N THR A 300 1.32 -21.16 9.11
CA THR A 300 1.95 -22.50 9.09
C THR A 300 2.89 -22.70 10.26
#